data_bd2594496173120bf320dd6bc8fd46c1
#
_entry.id   bd2594496173120bf320dd6bc8fd46c1
#
_cell.length_a   1.000
_cell.length_b   1.000
_cell.length_c   1.000
_cell.angle_alpha   90.00
_cell.angle_beta   90.00
_cell.angle_gamma   90.00
#
_symmetry.space_group_name_H-M   'P 1'
#
loop_
_entity.id
_entity.type
_entity.pdbx_description
1 polymer ?
#
loop_
_entity_poly.entity_id
_entity_poly.type
_entity_poly.pdbx_seq_one_letter_code
_entity_poly.pdbx_strand_id
1 'polypeptide(L)'
;AITLVMDGKELTVEDGKTLLDVAREMGKDVPTICYHDATTANGLCRMCVVEVEGQRALQPACVVQAGAGMKVHTRSEKVIRARKTILEMLDSTMDLSEADEIQTMMKDYNTDANRFPDAERRESEIKDDNPMYIRDYSKCLLCWRCVQVCAEDAQYTYAINFEGRGFETQIGTFFDKTIPETTCVLCGQCVAVCPTGALKPRREYLLQQGMSPQEISVLNTGRKKRKAR
;
A
#
# COMPACT_ATOMS: atom_id res chain seq x y z
N ALA A 1 -4.87 3.72 -31.94
CA ALA A 1 -5.35 4.80 -31.07
C ALA A 1 -6.87 4.68 -30.91
N ILE A 2 -7.37 4.96 -29.74
CA ILE A 2 -8.79 4.93 -29.37
C ILE A 2 -9.23 6.30 -28.88
N THR A 3 -10.49 6.63 -29.10
CA THR A 3 -11.09 7.89 -28.59
C THR A 3 -12.08 7.59 -27.50
N LEU A 4 -11.97 8.32 -26.38
CA LEU A 4 -12.86 8.25 -25.22
C LEU A 4 -13.14 9.64 -24.65
N VAL A 5 -14.12 9.74 -23.76
CA VAL A 5 -14.44 10.96 -23.04
C VAL A 5 -14.11 10.77 -21.56
N MET A 6 -13.31 11.65 -20.95
CA MET A 6 -13.02 11.62 -19.52
C MET A 6 -13.34 13.00 -18.91
N ASP A 7 -14.24 13.02 -17.93
CA ASP A 7 -14.76 14.23 -17.27
C ASP A 7 -15.22 15.29 -18.29
N GLY A 8 -15.93 14.86 -19.34
CA GLY A 8 -16.48 15.72 -20.39
C GLY A 8 -15.50 16.18 -21.47
N LYS A 9 -14.22 15.77 -21.38
CA LYS A 9 -13.21 16.08 -22.40
C LYS A 9 -12.94 14.88 -23.28
N GLU A 10 -13.05 15.05 -24.58
CA GLU A 10 -12.71 14.02 -25.57
C GLU A 10 -11.21 13.91 -25.74
N LEU A 11 -10.69 12.69 -25.83
CA LEU A 11 -9.28 12.35 -25.89
C LEU A 11 -9.04 11.22 -26.87
N THR A 12 -7.94 11.31 -27.60
CA THR A 12 -7.40 10.19 -28.39
C THR A 12 -6.13 9.70 -27.70
N VAL A 13 -6.09 8.43 -27.33
CA VAL A 13 -4.99 7.80 -26.62
C VAL A 13 -4.52 6.54 -27.33
N GLU A 14 -3.33 6.08 -26.99
CA GLU A 14 -2.84 4.79 -27.47
C GLU A 14 -3.65 3.64 -26.90
N ASP A 15 -3.84 2.61 -27.69
CA ASP A 15 -4.48 1.37 -27.25
C ASP A 15 -3.62 0.64 -26.22
N GLY A 16 -4.27 0.00 -25.24
CA GLY A 16 -3.60 -0.72 -24.16
C GLY A 16 -3.30 0.10 -22.90
N LYS A 17 -3.49 1.43 -22.91
CA LYS A 17 -3.39 2.25 -21.69
C LYS A 17 -4.53 1.96 -20.73
N THR A 18 -4.22 1.98 -19.42
CA THR A 18 -5.26 1.91 -18.39
C THR A 18 -6.00 3.25 -18.25
N LEU A 19 -7.19 3.22 -17.64
CA LEU A 19 -7.91 4.46 -17.32
C LEU A 19 -7.12 5.35 -16.35
N LEU A 20 -6.26 4.75 -15.50
CA LEU A 20 -5.37 5.50 -14.61
C LEU A 20 -4.29 6.25 -15.39
N ASP A 21 -3.67 5.60 -16.39
CA ASP A 21 -2.66 6.23 -17.26
C ASP A 21 -3.26 7.43 -18.00
N VAL A 22 -4.45 7.23 -18.57
CA VAL A 22 -5.18 8.31 -19.26
C VAL A 22 -5.50 9.47 -18.30
N ALA A 23 -5.95 9.18 -17.09
CA ALA A 23 -6.25 10.22 -16.10
C ALA A 23 -4.99 11.01 -15.72
N ARG A 24 -3.86 10.33 -15.48
CA ARG A 24 -2.57 10.96 -15.17
C ARG A 24 -2.06 11.85 -16.30
N GLU A 25 -2.16 11.41 -17.55
CA GLU A 25 -1.81 12.22 -18.73
C GLU A 25 -2.65 13.50 -18.86
N MET A 26 -3.88 13.45 -18.38
CA MET A 26 -4.75 14.64 -18.30
C MET A 26 -4.45 15.54 -17.09
N GLY A 27 -3.51 15.18 -16.24
CA GLY A 27 -3.28 15.87 -14.96
C GLY A 27 -4.44 15.70 -13.96
N LYS A 28 -5.24 14.60 -14.08
CA LYS A 28 -6.30 14.29 -13.14
C LYS A 28 -5.77 13.42 -12.01
N ASP A 29 -6.06 13.85 -10.80
CA ASP A 29 -5.72 13.08 -9.60
C ASP A 29 -6.75 11.98 -9.36
N VAL A 30 -6.36 10.75 -9.70
CA VAL A 30 -7.07 9.52 -9.33
C VAL A 30 -6.24 8.81 -8.26
N PRO A 31 -6.68 8.85 -7.00
CA PRO A 31 -5.90 8.35 -5.88
C PRO A 31 -5.71 6.83 -5.95
N THR A 32 -4.55 6.37 -5.50
CA THR A 32 -4.21 4.94 -5.47
C THR A 32 -3.60 4.56 -4.12
N ILE A 33 -3.83 3.33 -3.65
CA ILE A 33 -3.18 2.79 -2.45
C ILE A 33 -2.43 1.50 -2.78
N CYS A 34 -3.07 0.50 -3.41
CA CYS A 34 -2.39 -0.76 -3.75
C CYS A 34 -1.58 -0.68 -5.05
N TYR A 35 -1.84 0.28 -5.92
CA TYR A 35 -1.05 0.51 -7.12
C TYR A 35 0.28 1.19 -6.78
N HIS A 36 1.35 0.72 -7.38
CA HIS A 36 2.69 1.31 -7.34
C HIS A 36 3.40 1.03 -8.66
N ASP A 37 4.20 1.99 -9.17
CA ASP A 37 4.83 1.87 -10.49
C ASP A 37 5.85 0.72 -10.58
N ALA A 38 6.37 0.26 -9.43
CA ALA A 38 7.28 -0.89 -9.34
C ALA A 38 6.55 -2.24 -9.14
N THR A 39 5.23 -2.28 -9.19
CA THR A 39 4.45 -3.52 -8.99
C THR A 39 3.37 -3.68 -10.05
N THR A 40 3.09 -4.91 -10.40
CA THR A 40 1.94 -5.24 -11.27
C THR A 40 0.63 -4.79 -10.62
N ALA A 41 -0.20 -4.07 -11.38
CA ALA A 41 -1.48 -3.57 -10.90
C ALA A 41 -2.46 -4.72 -10.61
N ASN A 42 -3.07 -4.74 -9.42
CA ASN A 42 -3.94 -5.83 -8.97
C ASN A 42 -5.39 -5.40 -8.64
N GLY A 43 -5.67 -4.08 -8.61
CA GLY A 43 -7.02 -3.55 -8.39
C GLY A 43 -7.65 -3.85 -7.02
N LEU A 44 -6.86 -4.20 -5.99
CA LEU A 44 -7.36 -4.71 -4.71
C LEU A 44 -8.06 -3.65 -3.84
N CYS A 45 -7.39 -2.51 -3.59
CA CYS A 45 -7.88 -1.53 -2.62
C CYS A 45 -9.11 -0.75 -3.07
N ARG A 46 -9.39 -0.71 -4.37
CA ARG A 46 -10.50 0.03 -5.00
C ARG A 46 -10.45 1.55 -4.80
N MET A 47 -9.35 2.10 -4.30
CA MET A 47 -9.25 3.55 -4.14
C MET A 47 -9.25 4.31 -5.48
N CYS A 48 -8.74 3.67 -6.54
CA CYS A 48 -8.68 4.22 -7.88
C CYS A 48 -9.98 4.09 -8.70
N VAL A 49 -11.11 3.72 -8.09
CA VAL A 49 -12.37 3.53 -8.83
C VAL A 49 -12.81 4.80 -9.55
N VAL A 50 -13.35 4.59 -10.76
CA VAL A 50 -13.99 5.60 -11.61
C VAL A 50 -15.36 5.09 -12.06
N GLU A 51 -16.25 6.00 -12.43
CA GLU A 51 -17.54 5.64 -13.02
C GLU A 51 -17.41 5.63 -14.54
N VAL A 52 -17.85 4.54 -15.16
CA VAL A 52 -17.93 4.41 -16.64
C VAL A 52 -19.39 4.31 -17.00
N GLU A 53 -19.88 5.21 -17.88
CA GLU A 53 -21.29 5.20 -18.32
C GLU A 53 -21.67 3.84 -18.91
N GLY A 54 -22.86 3.36 -18.55
CA GLY A 54 -23.35 2.03 -18.96
C GLY A 54 -22.84 0.87 -18.11
N GLN A 55 -21.85 1.08 -17.23
CA GLN A 55 -21.40 0.04 -16.30
C GLN A 55 -22.13 0.14 -14.96
N ARG A 56 -22.60 -1.02 -14.45
CA ARG A 56 -23.30 -1.08 -13.17
C ARG A 56 -22.38 -0.77 -11.97
N ALA A 57 -21.17 -1.28 -12.01
CA ALA A 57 -20.18 -1.15 -10.94
C ALA A 57 -19.11 -0.11 -11.30
N LEU A 58 -18.57 0.56 -10.28
CA LEU A 58 -17.37 1.39 -10.41
C LEU A 58 -16.18 0.53 -10.86
N GLN A 59 -15.39 1.06 -11.79
CA GLN A 59 -14.26 0.35 -12.41
C GLN A 59 -12.93 0.76 -11.77
N PRO A 60 -12.03 -0.18 -11.44
CA PRO A 60 -10.70 0.14 -10.92
C PRO A 60 -9.80 0.63 -12.05
N ALA A 61 -9.53 1.93 -12.08
CA ALA A 61 -8.79 2.58 -13.16
C ALA A 61 -7.37 2.01 -13.38
N CYS A 62 -6.74 1.49 -12.33
CA CYS A 62 -5.37 0.94 -12.42
C CYS A 62 -5.25 -0.37 -13.23
N VAL A 63 -6.35 -1.08 -13.48
CA VAL A 63 -6.35 -2.35 -14.23
C VAL A 63 -7.28 -2.36 -15.44
N VAL A 64 -8.27 -1.46 -15.49
CA VAL A 64 -9.21 -1.39 -16.60
C VAL A 64 -8.56 -0.61 -17.75
N GLN A 65 -8.47 -1.25 -18.90
CA GLN A 65 -7.97 -0.62 -20.13
C GLN A 65 -8.99 0.37 -20.68
N ALA A 66 -8.50 1.48 -21.20
CA ALA A 66 -9.29 2.45 -21.92
C ALA A 66 -9.85 1.82 -23.19
N GLY A 67 -11.15 2.03 -23.45
CA GLY A 67 -11.86 1.50 -24.61
C GLY A 67 -12.48 2.61 -25.45
N ALA A 68 -12.63 2.36 -26.76
CA ALA A 68 -13.25 3.31 -27.67
C ALA A 68 -14.69 3.62 -27.27
N GLY A 69 -15.05 4.91 -27.27
CA GLY A 69 -16.38 5.41 -26.92
C GLY A 69 -16.71 5.39 -25.42
N MET A 70 -15.78 4.98 -24.55
CA MET A 70 -15.99 5.06 -23.11
C MET A 70 -16.24 6.51 -22.67
N LYS A 71 -17.17 6.69 -21.73
CA LYS A 71 -17.36 7.94 -21.01
C LYS A 71 -17.08 7.70 -19.53
N VAL A 72 -16.05 8.36 -19.03
CA VAL A 72 -15.46 8.12 -17.71
C VAL A 72 -15.60 9.35 -16.84
N HIS A 73 -16.04 9.17 -15.60
CA HIS A 73 -16.14 10.22 -14.59
C HIS A 73 -15.23 9.86 -13.42
N THR A 74 -14.20 10.69 -13.18
CA THR A 74 -13.20 10.45 -12.14
C THR A 74 -13.63 10.95 -10.77
N ARG A 75 -14.66 11.81 -10.68
CA ARG A 75 -15.12 12.47 -9.44
C ARG A 75 -16.65 12.59 -9.33
N SER A 76 -17.42 11.65 -9.89
CA SER A 76 -18.86 11.62 -9.65
C SER A 76 -19.19 11.44 -8.15
N GLU A 77 -20.39 11.80 -7.71
CA GLU A 77 -20.85 11.59 -6.33
C GLU A 77 -20.67 10.14 -5.87
N LYS A 78 -20.91 9.19 -6.77
CA LYS A 78 -20.75 7.76 -6.55
C LYS A 78 -19.30 7.39 -6.28
N VAL A 79 -18.36 7.95 -7.05
CA VAL A 79 -16.93 7.76 -6.88
C VAL A 79 -16.44 8.37 -5.56
N ILE A 80 -16.83 9.62 -5.27
CA ILE A 80 -16.44 10.32 -4.03
C ILE A 80 -16.93 9.55 -2.81
N ARG A 81 -18.19 9.12 -2.81
CA ARG A 81 -18.77 8.33 -1.71
C ARG A 81 -18.06 7.00 -1.51
N ALA A 82 -17.74 6.28 -2.60
CA ALA A 82 -17.03 5.01 -2.52
C ALA A 82 -15.62 5.19 -1.91
N ARG A 83 -14.84 6.16 -2.38
CA ARG A 83 -13.49 6.45 -1.86
C ARG A 83 -13.53 6.89 -0.40
N LYS A 84 -14.46 7.76 -0.04
CA LYS A 84 -14.67 8.17 1.36
C LYS A 84 -14.95 6.94 2.25
N THR A 85 -15.87 6.07 1.84
CA THR A 85 -16.21 4.87 2.61
C THR A 85 -15.02 3.92 2.75
N ILE A 86 -14.21 3.74 1.70
CA ILE A 86 -12.99 2.90 1.76
C ILE A 86 -12.03 3.46 2.81
N LEU A 87 -11.77 4.77 2.80
CA LEU A 87 -10.87 5.40 3.77
C LEU A 87 -11.39 5.28 5.21
N GLU A 88 -12.69 5.49 5.43
CA GLU A 88 -13.36 5.33 6.72
C GLU A 88 -13.26 3.88 7.24
N MET A 89 -13.40 2.88 6.38
CA MET A 89 -13.21 1.47 6.74
C MET A 89 -11.75 1.16 7.09
N LEU A 90 -10.79 1.71 6.36
CA LEU A 90 -9.37 1.53 6.67
C LEU A 90 -9.02 2.17 8.02
N ASP A 91 -9.47 3.39 8.26
CA ASP A 91 -9.22 4.12 9.51
C ASP A 91 -9.83 3.42 10.74
N SER A 92 -10.98 2.79 10.57
CA SER A 92 -11.65 2.07 11.65
C SER A 92 -10.96 0.76 12.05
N THR A 93 -10.16 0.15 11.16
CA THR A 93 -9.64 -1.22 11.36
C THR A 93 -8.13 -1.30 11.60
N MET A 94 -7.36 -0.24 11.32
CA MET A 94 -5.89 -0.28 11.42
C MET A 94 -5.30 1.05 11.90
N ASP A 95 -4.02 1.03 12.28
CA ASP A 95 -3.26 2.22 12.62
C ASP A 95 -2.68 2.87 11.36
N LEU A 96 -3.24 4.03 10.97
CA LEU A 96 -2.80 4.84 9.83
C LEU A 96 -1.93 6.03 10.24
N SER A 97 -1.42 6.06 11.49
CA SER A 97 -0.66 7.20 12.03
C SER A 97 0.60 7.57 11.23
N GLU A 98 1.16 6.61 10.49
CA GLU A 98 2.37 6.79 9.67
C GLU A 98 2.09 6.70 8.17
N ALA A 99 0.84 6.78 7.74
CA ALA A 99 0.41 6.70 6.36
C ALA A 99 0.07 8.11 5.80
N ASP A 100 1.05 8.98 5.66
CA ASP A 100 0.87 10.40 5.34
C ASP A 100 0.02 10.63 4.08
N GLU A 101 0.24 9.85 3.01
CA GLU A 101 -0.55 9.94 1.78
C GLU A 101 -2.02 9.59 2.04
N ILE A 102 -2.28 8.53 2.83
CA ILE A 102 -3.66 8.12 3.15
C ILE A 102 -4.31 9.16 4.06
N GLN A 103 -3.60 9.71 5.04
CA GLN A 103 -4.10 10.80 5.88
C GLN A 103 -4.45 12.05 5.07
N THR A 104 -3.66 12.36 4.04
CA THR A 104 -3.97 13.45 3.11
C THR A 104 -5.25 13.15 2.34
N MET A 105 -5.41 11.94 1.79
CA MET A 105 -6.66 11.52 1.15
C MET A 105 -7.86 11.60 2.11
N MET A 106 -7.70 11.20 3.38
CA MET A 106 -8.78 11.28 4.37
C MET A 106 -9.26 12.74 4.58
N LYS A 107 -8.33 13.69 4.60
CA LYS A 107 -8.67 15.14 4.66
C LYS A 107 -9.40 15.59 3.40
N ASP A 108 -8.90 15.21 2.20
CA ASP A 108 -9.46 15.61 0.91
C ASP A 108 -10.89 15.07 0.69
N TYR A 109 -11.17 13.87 1.21
CA TYR A 109 -12.50 13.24 1.14
C TYR A 109 -13.38 13.55 2.36
N ASN A 110 -12.89 14.36 3.32
CA ASN A 110 -13.61 14.71 4.55
C ASN A 110 -14.21 13.48 5.25
N THR A 111 -13.35 12.52 5.58
CA THR A 111 -13.75 11.26 6.24
C THR A 111 -14.25 11.51 7.67
N ASP A 112 -15.14 10.64 8.13
CA ASP A 112 -15.64 10.63 9.50
C ASP A 112 -14.99 9.47 10.28
N ALA A 113 -14.08 9.80 11.20
CA ALA A 113 -13.38 8.82 12.03
C ALA A 113 -14.33 8.01 12.96
N ASN A 114 -15.54 8.53 13.21
CA ASN A 114 -16.53 7.88 14.06
C ASN A 114 -17.61 7.11 13.27
N ARG A 115 -17.42 6.93 11.97
CA ARG A 115 -18.41 6.24 11.15
C ARG A 115 -18.66 4.80 11.57
N PHE A 116 -17.65 4.11 12.08
CA PHE A 116 -17.69 2.72 12.52
C PHE A 116 -17.16 2.61 13.96
N PRO A 117 -17.90 3.07 14.96
CA PRO A 117 -17.40 3.21 16.34
C PRO A 117 -17.10 1.87 17.02
N ASP A 118 -17.78 0.78 16.59
CA ASP A 118 -17.63 -0.56 17.16
C ASP A 118 -16.74 -1.46 16.30
N ALA A 119 -15.96 -0.89 15.38
CA ALA A 119 -15.09 -1.67 14.53
C ALA A 119 -13.93 -2.27 15.34
N GLU A 120 -13.65 -3.53 15.08
CA GLU A 120 -12.48 -4.22 15.63
C GLU A 120 -11.21 -3.68 14.94
N ARG A 121 -10.20 -3.31 15.75
CA ARG A 121 -8.90 -2.85 15.24
C ARG A 121 -7.90 -3.99 15.23
N ARG A 122 -7.04 -3.98 14.22
CA ARG A 122 -5.93 -4.92 14.12
C ARG A 122 -4.87 -4.58 15.16
N GLU A 123 -4.48 -5.59 15.90
CA GLU A 123 -3.36 -5.52 16.85
C GLU A 123 -2.27 -6.51 16.38
N SER A 124 -1.03 -6.12 16.51
CA SER A 124 0.11 -6.96 16.16
C SER A 124 1.29 -6.61 17.05
N GLU A 125 2.01 -7.63 17.48
CA GLU A 125 3.32 -7.42 18.08
C GLU A 125 4.34 -6.95 17.03
N ILE A 126 5.20 -6.01 17.41
CA ILE A 126 6.28 -5.55 16.54
C ILE A 126 7.34 -6.63 16.45
N LYS A 127 7.58 -7.15 15.25
CA LYS A 127 8.63 -8.15 14.99
C LYS A 127 9.93 -7.44 14.61
N ASP A 128 10.92 -7.45 15.51
CA ASP A 128 12.30 -6.94 15.31
C ASP A 128 13.27 -8.13 15.22
N ASP A 129 13.10 -8.96 14.18
CA ASP A 129 13.78 -10.25 14.01
C ASP A 129 14.88 -10.24 12.94
N ASN A 130 15.21 -9.06 12.40
CA ASN A 130 16.24 -8.93 11.37
C ASN A 130 16.97 -7.57 11.48
N PRO A 131 18.17 -7.42 10.90
CA PRO A 131 18.96 -6.20 11.07
C PRO A 131 18.50 -5.01 10.22
N MET A 132 17.59 -5.19 9.25
CA MET A 132 17.28 -4.19 8.23
C MET A 132 15.98 -3.42 8.53
N TYR A 133 14.91 -4.11 8.94
CA TYR A 133 13.61 -3.52 9.10
C TYR A 133 12.80 -4.20 10.20
N ILE A 134 11.83 -3.48 10.74
CA ILE A 134 10.81 -4.02 11.64
C ILE A 134 9.51 -4.31 10.87
N ARG A 135 8.67 -5.14 11.45
CA ARG A 135 7.35 -5.47 10.95
C ARG A 135 6.30 -5.17 12.01
N ASP A 136 5.40 -4.23 11.72
CA ASP A 136 4.28 -3.83 12.56
C ASP A 136 2.98 -3.99 11.76
N TYR A 137 2.33 -5.14 11.90
CA TYR A 137 1.15 -5.45 11.10
C TYR A 137 -0.14 -4.82 11.62
N SER A 138 -0.12 -4.12 12.77
CA SER A 138 -1.22 -3.23 13.17
C SER A 138 -1.48 -2.11 12.15
N LYS A 139 -0.44 -1.74 11.37
CA LYS A 139 -0.46 -0.76 10.29
C LYS A 139 -0.73 -1.35 8.90
N CYS A 140 -0.86 -2.67 8.79
CA CYS A 140 -0.92 -3.35 7.49
C CYS A 140 -2.33 -3.33 6.90
N LEU A 141 -2.50 -2.68 5.74
CA LEU A 141 -3.77 -2.66 4.99
C LEU A 141 -3.91 -3.78 3.95
N LEU A 142 -2.98 -4.74 3.92
CA LEU A 142 -3.00 -5.88 3.00
C LEU A 142 -3.01 -5.50 1.51
N CYS A 143 -2.30 -4.44 1.12
CA CYS A 143 -2.25 -3.95 -0.25
C CYS A 143 -1.50 -4.85 -1.24
N TRP A 144 -0.79 -5.86 -0.74
CA TRP A 144 -0.01 -6.83 -1.51
C TRP A 144 1.30 -6.32 -2.13
N ARG A 145 1.61 -5.04 -2.13
CA ARG A 145 2.83 -4.49 -2.74
C ARG A 145 4.09 -5.22 -2.29
N CYS A 146 4.27 -5.41 -0.98
CA CYS A 146 5.47 -6.07 -0.42
C CYS A 146 5.60 -7.54 -0.84
N VAL A 147 4.50 -8.26 -0.95
CA VAL A 147 4.48 -9.65 -1.43
C VAL A 147 4.86 -9.70 -2.91
N GLN A 148 4.29 -8.83 -3.75
CA GLN A 148 4.58 -8.80 -5.19
C GLN A 148 6.05 -8.51 -5.48
N VAL A 149 6.66 -7.48 -4.85
CA VAL A 149 8.10 -7.20 -5.09
C VAL A 149 9.00 -8.29 -4.54
N CYS A 150 8.59 -9.01 -3.51
CA CYS A 150 9.34 -10.15 -2.98
C CYS A 150 9.18 -11.39 -3.88
N ALA A 151 8.01 -11.55 -4.50
CA ALA A 151 7.67 -12.67 -5.37
C ALA A 151 8.04 -12.36 -6.83
N GLU A 152 7.10 -11.93 -7.64
CA GLU A 152 7.18 -11.95 -9.11
C GLU A 152 7.76 -10.67 -9.72
N ASP A 153 7.57 -9.52 -9.07
CA ASP A 153 7.89 -8.25 -9.71
C ASP A 153 9.38 -7.87 -9.62
N ALA A 154 10.13 -8.38 -8.61
CA ALA A 154 11.52 -8.00 -8.46
C ALA A 154 12.50 -9.10 -8.01
N GLN A 155 12.23 -9.81 -6.89
CA GLN A 155 13.24 -10.64 -6.24
C GLN A 155 13.13 -12.14 -6.48
N TYR A 156 11.94 -12.64 -6.82
CA TYR A 156 11.64 -14.07 -6.98
C TYR A 156 12.00 -14.95 -5.79
N THR A 157 12.04 -14.37 -4.58
CA THR A 157 12.44 -15.07 -3.34
C THR A 157 11.28 -15.63 -2.56
N TYR A 158 10.07 -15.03 -2.68
CA TYR A 158 8.85 -15.46 -2.00
C TYR A 158 9.02 -15.61 -0.48
N ALA A 159 9.85 -14.76 0.14
CA ALA A 159 10.19 -14.86 1.56
C ALA A 159 9.01 -14.51 2.49
N ILE A 160 8.09 -13.67 2.01
CA ILE A 160 6.88 -13.25 2.71
C ILE A 160 5.65 -13.48 1.84
N ASN A 161 4.54 -13.82 2.49
CA ASN A 161 3.25 -14.01 1.81
C ASN A 161 2.10 -13.77 2.79
N PHE A 162 0.86 -13.86 2.31
CA PHE A 162 -0.30 -13.87 3.18
C PHE A 162 -0.34 -15.15 4.03
N GLU A 163 -0.70 -14.99 5.30
CA GLU A 163 -1.04 -16.05 6.21
C GLU A 163 -2.37 -15.75 6.91
N GLY A 164 -3.01 -16.76 7.47
CA GLY A 164 -4.34 -16.61 8.07
C GLY A 164 -5.45 -16.42 7.04
N ARG A 165 -6.62 -16.02 7.53
CA ARG A 165 -7.80 -15.72 6.70
C ARG A 165 -8.77 -14.77 7.40
N GLY A 166 -9.65 -14.12 6.64
CA GLY A 166 -10.63 -13.18 7.21
C GLY A 166 -9.93 -12.01 7.87
N PHE A 167 -10.39 -11.61 9.04
CA PHE A 167 -9.82 -10.49 9.80
C PHE A 167 -8.39 -10.80 10.32
N GLU A 168 -8.10 -12.08 10.58
CA GLU A 168 -6.78 -12.57 11.02
C GLU A 168 -5.74 -12.66 9.89
N THR A 169 -6.10 -12.25 8.66
CA THR A 169 -5.14 -12.24 7.56
C THR A 169 -4.03 -11.22 7.82
N GLN A 170 -2.78 -11.67 7.73
CA GLN A 170 -1.60 -10.80 7.85
C GLN A 170 -0.53 -11.20 6.83
N ILE A 171 0.56 -10.44 6.76
CA ILE A 171 1.74 -10.83 6.01
C ILE A 171 2.66 -11.61 6.95
N GLY A 172 3.06 -12.78 6.55
CA GLY A 172 3.89 -13.65 7.37
C GLY A 172 5.02 -14.31 6.61
N THR A 173 5.72 -15.17 7.32
CA THR A 173 6.78 -16.03 6.81
C THR A 173 6.39 -17.49 6.96
N PHE A 174 6.86 -18.39 6.12
CA PHE A 174 6.57 -19.80 6.25
C PHE A 174 6.91 -20.32 7.65
N PHE A 175 5.92 -20.92 8.32
CA PHE A 175 6.05 -21.47 9.67
C PHE A 175 6.49 -20.46 10.74
N ASP A 176 6.11 -19.18 10.56
CA ASP A 176 6.49 -18.06 11.44
C ASP A 176 8.00 -17.98 11.73
N LYS A 177 8.83 -18.37 10.75
CA LYS A 177 10.28 -18.23 10.83
C LYS A 177 10.72 -16.77 10.86
N THR A 178 11.84 -16.51 11.52
CA THR A 178 12.48 -15.19 11.45
C THR A 178 12.91 -14.88 10.03
N ILE A 179 12.99 -13.61 9.64
CA ILE A 179 13.37 -13.20 8.28
C ILE A 179 14.70 -13.83 7.83
N PRO A 180 15.78 -13.88 8.65
CA PRO A 180 17.04 -14.53 8.26
C PRO A 180 16.96 -16.04 8.00
N GLU A 181 15.91 -16.72 8.52
CA GLU A 181 15.70 -18.15 8.31
C GLU A 181 14.87 -18.45 7.04
N THR A 182 14.43 -17.41 6.34
CA THR A 182 13.67 -17.52 5.08
C THR A 182 14.59 -17.36 3.87
N THR A 183 14.01 -17.36 2.69
CA THR A 183 14.68 -17.04 1.42
C THR A 183 14.97 -15.55 1.24
N CYS A 184 14.74 -14.71 2.26
CA CYS A 184 14.92 -13.26 2.19
C CYS A 184 16.39 -12.89 1.98
N VAL A 185 16.65 -12.07 0.96
CA VAL A 185 17.97 -11.52 0.64
C VAL A 185 18.23 -10.13 1.23
N LEU A 186 17.34 -9.66 2.11
CA LEU A 186 17.41 -8.36 2.80
C LEU A 186 17.55 -7.16 1.83
N CYS A 187 16.92 -7.21 0.66
CA CYS A 187 17.00 -6.16 -0.37
C CYS A 187 16.27 -4.86 0.00
N GLY A 188 15.33 -4.89 0.96
CA GLY A 188 14.58 -3.71 1.42
C GLY A 188 13.44 -3.23 0.50
N GLN A 189 13.21 -3.86 -0.65
CA GLN A 189 12.16 -3.40 -1.59
C GLN A 189 10.76 -3.45 -0.99
N CYS A 190 10.44 -4.46 -0.17
CA CYS A 190 9.17 -4.55 0.53
C CYS A 190 8.93 -3.36 1.47
N VAL A 191 10.00 -2.82 2.07
CA VAL A 191 9.94 -1.60 2.90
C VAL A 191 9.69 -0.38 2.02
N ALA A 192 10.39 -0.26 0.89
CA ALA A 192 10.29 0.89 0.00
C ALA A 192 8.89 1.06 -0.63
N VAL A 193 8.15 -0.03 -0.85
CA VAL A 193 6.80 0.01 -1.44
C VAL A 193 5.67 0.02 -0.40
N CYS A 194 5.98 -0.06 0.91
CA CYS A 194 4.96 -0.11 1.94
C CYS A 194 4.33 1.28 2.16
N PRO A 195 3.01 1.46 1.96
CA PRO A 195 2.37 2.77 2.03
C PRO A 195 2.00 3.22 3.44
N THR A 196 2.19 2.36 4.46
CA THR A 196 1.66 2.61 5.81
C THR A 196 2.71 2.52 6.93
N GLY A 197 3.98 2.23 6.59
CA GLY A 197 5.00 2.01 7.62
C GLY A 197 4.89 0.67 8.36
N ALA A 198 4.00 -0.24 7.92
CA ALA A 198 3.93 -1.61 8.46
C ALA A 198 5.26 -2.36 8.30
N LEU A 199 6.00 -2.07 7.25
CA LEU A 199 7.41 -2.44 7.08
C LEU A 199 8.22 -1.15 7.08
N LYS A 200 9.10 -1.00 8.07
CA LYS A 200 9.86 0.24 8.31
C LYS A 200 11.34 -0.06 8.49
N PRO A 201 12.26 0.79 7.97
CA PRO A 201 13.68 0.63 8.25
C PRO A 201 13.94 0.57 9.75
N ARG A 202 14.68 -0.44 10.20
CA ARG A 202 14.97 -0.64 11.63
C ARG A 202 15.66 0.58 12.26
N ARG A 203 16.54 1.23 11.50
CA ARG A 203 17.21 2.45 11.96
C ARG A 203 16.22 3.59 12.23
N GLU A 204 15.24 3.79 11.37
CA GLU A 204 14.21 4.80 11.53
C GLU A 204 13.36 4.52 12.77
N TYR A 205 12.91 3.28 12.92
CA TYR A 205 12.15 2.84 14.10
C TYR A 205 12.91 3.12 15.40
N LEU A 206 14.21 2.74 15.48
CA LEU A 206 15.01 2.95 16.67
C LEU A 206 15.24 4.43 16.99
N LEU A 207 15.39 5.28 15.97
CA LEU A 207 15.44 6.75 16.14
C LEU A 207 14.12 7.30 16.70
N GLN A 208 12.98 6.82 16.24
CA GLN A 208 11.66 7.19 16.75
C GLN A 208 11.46 6.74 18.20
N GLN A 209 12.12 5.63 18.62
CA GLN A 209 12.16 5.19 20.01
C GLN A 209 13.12 6.03 20.90
N GLY A 210 13.75 7.07 20.35
CA GLY A 210 14.65 7.97 21.08
C GLY A 210 16.10 7.51 21.19
N MET A 211 16.49 6.45 20.48
CA MET A 211 17.89 6.01 20.45
C MET A 211 18.76 6.97 19.61
N SER A 212 19.96 7.26 20.12
CA SER A 212 20.94 8.05 19.35
C SER A 212 21.55 7.27 18.18
N PRO A 213 22.02 7.96 17.12
CA PRO A 213 22.72 7.31 16.01
C PRO A 213 23.93 6.47 16.41
N GLN A 214 24.60 6.85 17.50
CA GLN A 214 25.76 6.16 18.05
C GLN A 214 25.36 4.82 18.69
N GLU A 215 24.30 4.80 19.48
CA GLU A 215 23.74 3.57 20.09
C GLU A 215 23.30 2.59 19.00
N ILE A 216 22.58 3.07 17.98
CA ILE A 216 22.12 2.26 16.85
C ILE A 216 23.31 1.66 16.07
N SER A 217 24.38 2.44 15.86
CA SER A 217 25.59 1.96 15.20
C SER A 217 26.24 0.80 15.96
N VAL A 218 26.28 0.86 17.29
CA VAL A 218 26.81 -0.21 18.13
C VAL A 218 25.98 -1.48 18.03
N LEU A 219 24.65 -1.36 18.03
CA LEU A 219 23.74 -2.51 17.86
C LEU A 219 23.93 -3.21 16.51
N ASN A 220 24.03 -2.45 15.42
CA ASN A 220 24.09 -3.00 14.08
C ASN A 220 25.45 -3.62 13.73
N THR A 221 26.55 -3.17 14.36
CA THR A 221 27.89 -3.68 14.03
C THR A 221 28.25 -4.97 14.76
N GLY A 222 27.43 -5.41 15.73
CA GLY A 222 27.71 -6.64 16.49
C GLY A 222 29.07 -6.65 17.19
N ARG A 223 29.74 -5.51 17.24
CA ARG A 223 31.07 -5.39 17.87
C ARG A 223 30.91 -5.53 19.38
N LYS A 224 31.04 -6.76 19.87
CA LYS A 224 31.46 -6.96 21.26
C LYS A 224 32.64 -6.04 21.50
N LYS A 225 32.53 -5.08 22.45
CA LYS A 225 33.69 -4.32 22.91
C LYS A 225 34.85 -5.32 23.14
N ARG A 226 35.87 -5.29 22.29
CA ARG A 226 37.14 -5.97 22.65
C ARG A 226 37.53 -5.35 23.98
N LYS A 227 37.44 -6.12 25.05
CA LYS A 227 38.02 -5.71 26.34
C LYS A 227 39.45 -5.33 26.02
N ALA A 228 39.80 -4.06 26.22
CA ALA A 228 41.18 -3.62 26.23
C ALA A 228 41.93 -4.51 27.26
N ARG A 229 42.90 -5.26 26.78
CA ARG A 229 43.85 -5.96 27.61
C ARG A 229 44.85 -4.96 28.11
#